data_744347e40719433a794dd1aafa64ed16
#
_entry.id   744347e40719433a794dd1aafa64ed16
#
_cell.length_a   1.000
_cell.length_b   1.000
_cell.length_c   1.000
_cell.angle_alpha   90.00
_cell.angle_beta   90.00
_cell.angle_gamma   90.00
#
_symmetry.space_group_name_H-M   'P 1'
#
loop_
_entity.id
_entity.type
_entity.pdbx_description
1 polymer ?
#
loop_
_entity_poly.entity_id
_entity_poly.type
_entity_poly.pdbx_seq_one_letter_code
_entity_poly.pdbx_strand_id
1 'polypeptide(L)'
;MNWNIVKGACLALLPVAGTLKAQEKPNIVVILADDLASNEISCYGGKNLKTPNIDRIAEEGIRFTNNFASCAMSVPIRASLYTGLYPARHGSYQNHKISYSDIKSVTYYLPQAGYRVGRAGKTHTVPKSVFNFEKVPGFEENCIAVTADYTVDGIRDFMRQDSPFCLFVCSTLSHAPWTCGNKDEFDADKVILPPNC
;
A
#
# COMPACT_ATOMS: atom_id res chain seq x y z
N MET A 1 -15.20 30.68 -76.04
CA MET A 1 -14.69 29.60 -75.15
C MET A 1 -14.16 30.25 -73.86
N ASN A 2 -15.03 30.39 -72.86
CA ASN A 2 -14.67 31.06 -71.58
C ASN A 2 -14.31 30.00 -70.56
N TRP A 3 -13.08 29.98 -70.12
CA TRP A 3 -12.64 29.16 -69.02
C TRP A 3 -12.72 29.97 -67.71
N ASN A 4 -13.68 29.60 -66.86
CA ASN A 4 -13.78 30.12 -65.50
C ASN A 4 -12.74 29.41 -64.62
N ILE A 5 -11.80 30.18 -64.11
CA ILE A 5 -10.84 29.74 -63.09
C ILE A 5 -11.56 29.70 -61.76
N VAL A 6 -11.78 28.50 -61.22
CA VAL A 6 -12.26 28.30 -59.84
C VAL A 6 -11.06 28.54 -58.92
N LYS A 7 -11.12 29.66 -58.18
CA LYS A 7 -10.15 29.93 -57.08
C LYS A 7 -10.50 29.02 -55.91
N GLY A 8 -9.71 27.98 -55.74
CA GLY A 8 -9.78 27.13 -54.57
C GLY A 8 -9.30 27.89 -53.30
N ALA A 9 -10.18 28.09 -52.33
CA ALA A 9 -9.81 28.60 -51.03
C ALA A 9 -9.11 27.50 -50.27
N CYS A 10 -7.80 27.61 -50.02
CA CYS A 10 -7.04 26.79 -49.08
C CYS A 10 -7.46 27.17 -47.68
N LEU A 11 -8.27 26.34 -47.03
CA LEU A 11 -8.58 26.42 -45.61
C LEU A 11 -7.32 25.96 -44.88
N ALA A 12 -6.54 26.91 -44.32
CA ALA A 12 -5.42 26.60 -43.45
C ALA A 12 -6.00 26.08 -42.09
N LEU A 13 -5.92 24.75 -41.90
CA LEU A 13 -6.14 24.13 -40.62
C LEU A 13 -4.97 24.51 -39.69
N LEU A 14 -5.17 25.54 -38.87
CA LEU A 14 -4.27 25.84 -37.76
C LEU A 14 -4.34 24.66 -36.77
N PRO A 15 -3.22 24.03 -36.40
CA PRO A 15 -3.21 23.05 -35.34
C PRO A 15 -3.52 23.78 -34.04
N VAL A 16 -4.68 23.52 -33.44
CA VAL A 16 -4.95 23.87 -32.06
C VAL A 16 -4.05 22.99 -31.22
N ALA A 17 -2.84 23.45 -30.96
CA ALA A 17 -1.94 22.86 -29.97
C ALA A 17 -2.51 23.18 -28.58
N GLY A 18 -3.58 22.50 -28.21
CA GLY A 18 -3.99 22.43 -26.81
C GLY A 18 -2.82 21.82 -26.04
N THR A 19 -2.23 22.59 -25.15
CA THR A 19 -1.27 22.06 -24.18
C THR A 19 -2.03 21.07 -23.31
N LEU A 20 -1.92 19.78 -23.65
CA LEU A 20 -2.33 18.71 -22.77
C LEU A 20 -1.45 18.84 -21.52
N LYS A 21 -2.00 19.46 -20.47
CA LYS A 21 -1.35 19.50 -19.16
C LYS A 21 -1.19 18.03 -18.74
N ALA A 22 0.04 17.57 -18.64
CA ALA A 22 0.30 16.20 -18.21
C ALA A 22 -0.40 16.04 -16.86
N GLN A 23 -1.27 15.04 -16.75
CA GLN A 23 -1.95 14.76 -15.50
C GLN A 23 -0.91 14.47 -14.44
N GLU A 24 -0.94 15.20 -13.32
CA GLU A 24 -0.02 14.97 -12.21
C GLU A 24 -0.21 13.54 -11.71
N LYS A 25 0.89 12.81 -11.54
CA LYS A 25 0.86 11.44 -11.05
C LYS A 25 0.44 11.44 -9.59
N PRO A 26 -0.59 10.69 -9.19
CA PRO A 26 -1.02 10.65 -7.80
C PRO A 26 0.03 9.99 -6.92
N ASN A 27 0.20 10.49 -5.71
CA ASN A 27 0.94 9.77 -4.67
C ASN A 27 0.12 8.57 -4.19
N ILE A 28 0.82 7.47 -3.88
CA ILE A 28 0.20 6.21 -3.45
C ILE A 28 0.70 5.90 -2.04
N VAL A 29 -0.23 5.69 -1.10
CA VAL A 29 0.08 5.23 0.25
C VAL A 29 -0.69 3.93 0.51
N VAL A 30 0.04 2.88 0.87
CA VAL A 30 -0.51 1.56 1.22
C VAL A 30 -0.20 1.30 2.68
N ILE A 31 -1.23 1.23 3.53
CA ILE A 31 -1.09 0.95 4.95
C ILE A 31 -1.43 -0.52 5.19
N LEU A 32 -0.48 -1.26 5.77
CA LEU A 32 -0.63 -2.66 6.14
C LEU A 32 -0.55 -2.80 7.65
N ALA A 33 -1.67 -3.13 8.30
CA ALA A 33 -1.69 -3.54 9.69
C ALA A 33 -1.48 -5.06 9.75
N ASP A 34 -0.44 -5.49 10.45
CA ASP A 34 -0.04 -6.90 10.49
C ASP A 34 -0.90 -7.65 11.51
N ASP A 35 -1.58 -8.71 11.08
CA ASP A 35 -2.47 -9.55 11.89
C ASP A 35 -3.67 -8.79 12.52
N LEU A 36 -4.11 -7.67 11.94
CA LEU A 36 -5.33 -7.00 12.34
C LEU A 36 -6.55 -7.67 11.68
N ALA A 37 -7.44 -8.21 12.49
CA ALA A 37 -8.66 -8.83 12.01
C ALA A 37 -9.71 -7.77 11.61
N SER A 38 -10.45 -8.02 10.54
CA SER A 38 -11.46 -7.08 10.03
C SER A 38 -12.59 -6.84 11.02
N ASN A 39 -12.94 -7.84 11.84
CA ASN A 39 -13.97 -7.75 12.87
C ASN A 39 -13.58 -6.86 14.07
N GLU A 40 -12.33 -6.39 14.15
CA GLU A 40 -11.89 -5.40 15.13
C GLU A 40 -12.02 -3.95 14.60
N ILE A 41 -12.31 -3.75 13.34
CA ILE A 41 -12.41 -2.44 12.70
C ILE A 41 -13.87 -1.98 12.68
N SER A 42 -14.17 -0.77 13.19
CA SER A 42 -15.55 -0.27 13.38
C SER A 42 -16.35 -0.28 12.08
N CYS A 43 -15.79 0.19 10.95
CA CYS A 43 -16.52 0.23 9.68
C CYS A 43 -16.80 -1.16 9.06
N TYR A 44 -16.19 -2.21 9.61
CA TYR A 44 -16.50 -3.62 9.28
C TYR A 44 -17.35 -4.30 10.36
N GLY A 45 -17.89 -3.55 11.32
CA GLY A 45 -18.77 -4.06 12.37
C GLY A 45 -18.06 -4.41 13.68
N GLY A 46 -16.78 -4.09 13.82
CA GLY A 46 -16.03 -4.23 15.06
C GLY A 46 -16.66 -3.43 16.20
N LYS A 47 -16.75 -4.03 17.39
CA LYS A 47 -17.41 -3.44 18.55
C LYS A 47 -16.45 -3.15 19.69
N ASN A 48 -15.28 -3.77 19.70
CA ASN A 48 -14.29 -3.65 20.77
C ASN A 48 -13.45 -2.38 20.66
N LEU A 49 -13.16 -1.95 19.43
CA LEU A 49 -12.29 -0.81 19.14
C LEU A 49 -13.03 0.28 18.37
N LYS A 50 -12.67 1.53 18.63
CA LYS A 50 -13.07 2.66 17.79
C LYS A 50 -11.93 2.99 16.83
N THR A 51 -12.20 2.97 15.53
CA THR A 51 -11.21 3.21 14.47
C THR A 51 -11.57 4.43 13.61
N PRO A 52 -11.73 5.65 14.21
CA PRO A 52 -12.36 6.79 13.53
C PRO A 52 -11.62 7.24 12.27
N ASN A 53 -10.30 7.10 12.22
CA ASN A 53 -9.53 7.47 11.03
C ASN A 53 -9.70 6.46 9.88
N ILE A 54 -9.83 5.16 10.19
CA ILE A 54 -10.12 4.12 9.19
C ILE A 54 -11.56 4.28 8.71
N ASP A 55 -12.49 4.55 9.62
CA ASP A 55 -13.91 4.76 9.32
C ASP A 55 -14.08 5.95 8.37
N ARG A 56 -13.36 7.06 8.61
CA ARG A 56 -13.35 8.22 7.69
C ARG A 56 -12.84 7.86 6.29
N ILE A 57 -11.78 7.07 6.17
CA ILE A 57 -11.29 6.59 4.85
C ILE A 57 -12.36 5.75 4.15
N ALA A 58 -13.10 4.93 4.91
CA ALA A 58 -14.18 4.11 4.38
C ALA A 58 -15.40 4.94 3.94
N GLU A 59 -15.69 6.05 4.61
CA GLU A 59 -16.78 6.97 4.29
C GLU A 59 -16.46 7.85 3.07
N GLU A 60 -15.22 8.34 2.97
CA GLU A 60 -14.76 9.22 1.88
C GLU A 60 -14.30 8.45 0.62
N GLY A 61 -14.12 7.14 0.72
CA GLY A 61 -13.56 6.29 -0.32
C GLY A 61 -14.39 5.06 -0.66
N ILE A 62 -13.71 3.95 -0.92
CA ILE A 62 -14.33 2.66 -1.25
C ILE A 62 -13.97 1.63 -0.17
N ARG A 63 -14.99 1.02 0.40
CA ARG A 63 -14.85 -0.10 1.34
C ARG A 63 -15.18 -1.42 0.64
N PHE A 64 -14.21 -2.33 0.60
CA PHE A 64 -14.40 -3.68 0.07
C PHE A 64 -14.89 -4.61 1.16
N THR A 65 -16.08 -5.18 0.99
CA THR A 65 -16.68 -6.13 1.95
C THR A 65 -16.21 -7.57 1.74
N ASN A 66 -15.74 -7.88 0.52
CA ASN A 66 -15.25 -9.20 0.13
C ASN A 66 -13.88 -9.05 -0.55
N ASN A 67 -12.83 -8.93 0.26
CA ASN A 67 -11.45 -8.90 -0.21
C ASN A 67 -10.68 -10.05 0.44
N PHE A 68 -10.13 -10.95 -0.37
CA PHE A 68 -9.49 -12.17 0.11
C PHE A 68 -7.99 -12.13 -0.13
N ALA A 69 -7.22 -12.48 0.88
CA ALA A 69 -5.79 -12.68 0.76
C ALA A 69 -5.49 -13.95 -0.04
N SER A 70 -4.45 -13.91 -0.88
CA SER A 70 -3.99 -15.09 -1.64
C SER A 70 -3.43 -16.20 -0.75
N CYS A 71 -3.02 -15.86 0.47
CA CYS A 71 -2.50 -16.76 1.49
C CYS A 71 -2.61 -16.08 2.87
N ALA A 72 -2.85 -16.86 3.92
CA ALA A 72 -3.02 -16.38 5.29
C ALA A 72 -1.70 -16.14 6.06
N MET A 73 -0.54 -16.21 5.40
CA MET A 73 0.78 -16.03 6.02
C MET A 73 1.45 -14.75 5.52
N SER A 74 2.22 -14.11 6.41
CA SER A 74 2.81 -12.80 6.20
C SER A 74 3.76 -12.72 4.99
N VAL A 75 4.69 -13.65 4.82
CA VAL A 75 5.65 -13.63 3.68
C VAL A 75 4.94 -13.83 2.35
N PRO A 76 4.10 -14.88 2.15
CA PRO A 76 3.40 -15.10 0.89
C PRO A 76 2.49 -13.93 0.49
N ILE A 77 1.68 -13.42 1.43
CA ILE A 77 0.75 -12.34 1.09
C ILE A 77 1.47 -11.03 0.75
N ARG A 78 2.56 -10.69 1.45
CA ARG A 78 3.37 -9.51 1.12
C ARG A 78 4.05 -9.67 -0.23
N ALA A 79 4.63 -10.84 -0.53
CA ALA A 79 5.19 -11.11 -1.84
C ALA A 79 4.13 -11.02 -2.96
N SER A 80 2.92 -11.56 -2.73
CA SER A 80 1.79 -11.43 -3.67
C SER A 80 1.40 -9.97 -3.89
N LEU A 81 1.29 -9.18 -2.83
CA LEU A 81 0.93 -7.76 -2.90
C LEU A 81 1.98 -6.95 -3.70
N TYR A 82 3.27 -7.21 -3.46
CA TYR A 82 4.35 -6.47 -4.11
C TYR A 82 4.61 -6.91 -5.55
N THR A 83 4.27 -8.13 -5.92
CA THR A 83 4.56 -8.67 -7.27
C THR A 83 3.33 -8.80 -8.16
N GLY A 84 2.12 -8.81 -7.60
CA GLY A 84 0.88 -9.15 -8.31
C GLY A 84 0.77 -10.64 -8.68
N LEU A 85 1.63 -11.51 -8.12
CA LEU A 85 1.68 -12.94 -8.41
C LEU A 85 1.12 -13.77 -7.26
N TYR A 86 0.54 -14.93 -7.56
CA TYR A 86 0.19 -15.92 -6.54
C TYR A 86 1.42 -16.64 -5.97
N PRO A 87 1.34 -17.22 -4.75
CA PRO A 87 2.46 -17.88 -4.07
C PRO A 87 3.19 -18.93 -4.91
N ALA A 88 2.46 -19.72 -5.68
CA ALA A 88 3.05 -20.71 -6.59
C ALA A 88 3.93 -20.09 -7.70
N ARG A 89 3.64 -18.84 -8.10
CA ARG A 89 4.38 -18.13 -9.16
C ARG A 89 5.54 -17.31 -8.62
N HIS A 90 5.47 -16.82 -7.41
CA HIS A 90 6.59 -16.05 -6.82
C HIS A 90 7.50 -16.88 -5.92
N GLY A 91 7.16 -18.14 -5.62
CA GLY A 91 8.01 -19.09 -4.89
C GLY A 91 7.96 -19.02 -3.37
N SER A 92 7.49 -17.91 -2.78
CA SER A 92 7.32 -17.77 -1.32
C SER A 92 5.94 -18.24 -0.88
N TYR A 93 5.72 -19.54 -0.81
CA TYR A 93 4.42 -20.14 -0.48
C TYR A 93 4.20 -20.38 1.02
N GLN A 94 5.21 -20.11 1.85
CA GLN A 94 5.12 -20.14 3.32
C GLN A 94 6.08 -19.11 3.94
N ASN A 95 5.95 -18.87 5.26
CA ASN A 95 6.86 -17.97 5.97
C ASN A 95 8.32 -18.44 5.87
N HIS A 96 9.24 -17.49 5.82
CA HIS A 96 10.69 -17.69 5.67
C HIS A 96 11.14 -18.30 4.32
N LYS A 97 10.24 -18.50 3.35
CA LYS A 97 10.64 -18.85 1.99
C LYS A 97 11.09 -17.63 1.19
N ILE A 98 12.09 -17.87 0.35
CA ILE A 98 12.65 -16.86 -0.55
C ILE A 98 11.87 -16.87 -1.85
N SER A 99 11.50 -15.70 -2.35
CA SER A 99 10.90 -15.56 -3.69
C SER A 99 11.94 -15.84 -4.78
N TYR A 100 11.48 -16.25 -5.95
CA TYR A 100 12.36 -16.40 -7.11
C TYR A 100 13.02 -15.07 -7.46
N SER A 101 14.28 -15.11 -7.86
CA SER A 101 15.09 -13.91 -8.12
C SER A 101 14.85 -13.27 -9.49
N ASP A 102 14.21 -13.98 -10.40
CA ASP A 102 13.89 -13.55 -11.77
C ASP A 102 12.54 -12.82 -11.88
N ILE A 103 11.72 -12.85 -10.82
CA ILE A 103 10.46 -12.09 -10.79
C ILE A 103 10.69 -10.60 -10.52
N LYS A 104 9.69 -9.79 -10.82
CA LYS A 104 9.71 -8.34 -10.62
C LYS A 104 8.60 -7.93 -9.65
N SER A 105 8.84 -6.87 -8.90
CA SER A 105 7.88 -6.29 -7.96
C SER A 105 7.58 -4.82 -8.28
N VAL A 106 6.75 -4.19 -7.50
CA VAL A 106 6.46 -2.75 -7.59
C VAL A 106 7.73 -1.90 -7.55
N THR A 107 8.80 -2.38 -6.87
CA THR A 107 10.10 -1.68 -6.80
C THR A 107 10.89 -1.72 -8.12
N TYR A 108 10.47 -2.54 -9.07
CA TYR A 108 11.00 -2.55 -10.43
C TYR A 108 10.15 -1.69 -11.37
N TYR A 109 8.82 -1.81 -11.32
CA TYR A 109 7.92 -1.17 -12.29
C TYR A 109 7.67 0.32 -12.00
N LEU A 110 7.40 0.66 -10.75
CA LEU A 110 7.04 2.03 -10.38
C LEU A 110 8.17 3.05 -10.61
N PRO A 111 9.46 2.75 -10.34
CA PRO A 111 10.54 3.66 -10.69
C PRO A 111 10.65 3.97 -12.19
N GLN A 112 10.33 3.01 -13.07
CA GLN A 112 10.28 3.26 -14.52
C GLN A 112 9.15 4.25 -14.89
N ALA A 113 8.11 4.32 -14.08
CA ALA A 113 7.07 5.33 -14.18
C ALA A 113 7.41 6.64 -13.43
N GLY A 114 8.63 6.78 -12.90
CA GLY A 114 9.11 7.97 -12.20
C GLY A 114 8.67 8.08 -10.74
N TYR A 115 8.23 6.99 -10.10
CA TYR A 115 7.89 6.98 -8.68
C TYR A 115 9.10 6.61 -7.82
N ARG A 116 9.21 7.25 -6.67
CA ARG A 116 9.99 6.70 -5.56
C ARG A 116 9.16 5.64 -4.84
N VAL A 117 9.79 4.53 -4.42
CA VAL A 117 9.07 3.42 -3.77
C VAL A 117 9.69 3.15 -2.41
N GLY A 118 9.00 3.61 -1.36
CA GLY A 118 9.46 3.49 0.02
C GLY A 118 8.67 2.48 0.84
N ARG A 119 9.29 2.04 1.94
CA ARG A 119 8.65 1.22 2.95
C ARG A 119 9.13 1.59 4.35
N ALA A 120 8.16 1.83 5.24
CA ALA A 120 8.36 1.97 6.68
C ALA A 120 7.86 0.69 7.38
N GLY A 121 8.58 0.21 8.37
CA GLY A 121 8.22 -0.96 9.18
C GLY A 121 8.52 -2.32 8.53
N LYS A 122 7.73 -3.33 8.87
CA LYS A 122 7.99 -4.75 8.60
C LYS A 122 8.40 -5.04 7.15
N THR A 123 9.55 -5.66 6.99
CA THR A 123 10.08 -6.08 5.67
C THR A 123 9.55 -7.44 5.23
N HIS A 124 9.93 -8.48 5.88
CA HIS A 124 9.51 -9.89 5.78
C HIS A 124 9.42 -10.45 4.35
N THR A 125 10.13 -9.88 3.37
CA THR A 125 10.24 -10.38 1.99
C THR A 125 11.68 -10.37 1.51
N VAL A 126 12.09 -11.44 0.83
CA VAL A 126 13.42 -11.64 0.26
C VAL A 126 13.30 -12.30 -1.13
N PRO A 127 14.26 -12.10 -2.05
CA PRO A 127 15.52 -11.39 -1.89
C PRO A 127 15.38 -9.87 -2.07
N LYS A 128 16.36 -9.10 -1.57
CA LYS A 128 16.40 -7.64 -1.75
C LYS A 128 16.45 -7.21 -3.22
N SER A 129 17.05 -8.02 -4.08
CA SER A 129 17.08 -7.76 -5.54
C SER A 129 15.70 -7.66 -6.20
N VAL A 130 14.70 -8.32 -5.60
CA VAL A 130 13.29 -8.27 -6.04
C VAL A 130 12.51 -7.20 -5.28
N PHE A 131 12.78 -7.05 -3.97
CA PHE A 131 12.03 -6.16 -3.06
C PHE A 131 12.91 -5.01 -2.59
N ASN A 132 13.41 -4.20 -3.55
CA ASN A 132 14.37 -3.13 -3.29
C ASN A 132 13.67 -1.81 -2.92
N PHE A 133 12.94 -1.82 -1.81
CA PHE A 133 12.34 -0.60 -1.27
C PHE A 133 13.37 0.36 -0.69
N GLU A 134 13.16 1.66 -0.86
CA GLU A 134 13.81 2.68 -0.07
C GLU A 134 13.35 2.53 1.40
N LYS A 135 14.29 2.45 2.33
CA LYS A 135 13.97 2.34 3.76
C LYS A 135 13.50 3.69 4.29
N VAL A 136 12.29 3.72 4.83
CA VAL A 136 11.72 4.90 5.51
C VAL A 136 11.74 4.62 7.01
N PRO A 137 12.47 5.43 7.81
CA PRO A 137 12.60 5.20 9.24
C PRO A 137 11.31 5.53 10.01
N GLY A 138 11.25 5.09 11.27
CA GLY A 138 10.22 5.47 12.22
C GLY A 138 9.23 4.37 12.61
N PHE A 139 9.24 3.23 11.95
CA PHE A 139 8.43 2.07 12.34
C PHE A 139 9.32 0.85 12.59
N GLU A 140 8.97 0.09 13.64
CA GLU A 140 9.65 -1.17 13.98
C GLU A 140 9.51 -2.19 12.81
N GLU A 141 10.64 -2.78 12.43
CA GLU A 141 10.69 -3.80 11.37
C GLU A 141 10.52 -5.21 11.90
N ASN A 142 10.89 -5.42 13.19
CA ASN A 142 10.77 -6.71 13.84
C ASN A 142 9.38 -6.90 14.42
N CYS A 143 8.60 -7.79 13.84
CA CYS A 143 7.22 -8.04 14.26
C CYS A 143 7.07 -8.74 15.63
N ILE A 144 8.16 -9.27 16.19
CA ILE A 144 8.17 -9.88 17.53
C ILE A 144 8.85 -8.99 18.58
N ALA A 145 9.08 -7.72 18.27
CA ALA A 145 9.59 -6.76 19.25
C ALA A 145 8.57 -6.57 20.39
N VAL A 146 9.04 -6.58 21.63
CA VAL A 146 8.19 -6.37 22.81
C VAL A 146 7.80 -4.90 23.02
N THR A 147 8.57 -4.00 22.43
CA THR A 147 8.29 -2.56 22.35
C THR A 147 8.33 -2.14 20.89
N ALA A 148 7.36 -1.39 20.45
CA ALA A 148 7.33 -0.87 19.10
C ALA A 148 7.05 0.64 19.17
N ASP A 149 8.07 1.39 19.55
CA ASP A 149 8.05 2.84 19.43
C ASP A 149 7.96 3.20 17.94
N TYR A 150 7.09 4.14 17.61
CA TYR A 150 6.99 4.62 16.24
C TYR A 150 6.97 6.15 16.19
N THR A 151 7.52 6.68 15.11
CA THR A 151 7.42 8.10 14.74
C THR A 151 7.03 8.22 13.27
N VAL A 152 6.28 9.25 12.97
CA VAL A 152 5.86 9.56 11.59
C VAL A 152 6.81 10.52 10.88
N ASP A 153 7.91 10.94 11.52
CA ASP A 153 8.81 11.96 10.97
C ASP A 153 9.50 11.48 9.69
N GLY A 154 10.00 10.24 9.66
CA GLY A 154 10.58 9.68 8.46
C GLY A 154 9.58 9.55 7.30
N ILE A 155 8.31 9.26 7.61
CA ILE A 155 7.21 9.26 6.62
C ILE A 155 6.98 10.68 6.08
N ARG A 156 6.91 11.69 6.94
CA ARG A 156 6.75 13.10 6.54
C ARG A 156 7.89 13.56 5.64
N ASP A 157 9.14 13.23 6.00
CA ASP A 157 10.32 13.59 5.22
C ASP A 157 10.34 12.88 3.86
N PHE A 158 9.94 11.62 3.80
CA PHE A 158 9.80 10.89 2.55
C PHE A 158 8.73 11.53 1.64
N MET A 159 7.60 11.95 2.19
CA MET A 159 6.46 12.53 1.45
C MET A 159 6.71 13.97 0.97
N ARG A 160 7.61 14.73 1.61
CA ARG A 160 7.89 16.15 1.27
C ARG A 160 8.75 16.34 0.03
N GLN A 161 9.29 15.29 -0.56
CA GLN A 161 10.17 15.39 -1.72
C GLN A 161 9.36 15.60 -3.01
N ASP A 162 9.89 16.40 -3.95
CA ASP A 162 9.23 16.85 -5.18
C ASP A 162 9.03 15.78 -6.26
N SER A 163 8.89 14.52 -5.90
CA SER A 163 8.66 13.44 -6.85
C SER A 163 7.46 12.57 -6.44
N PRO A 164 6.69 12.05 -7.39
CA PRO A 164 5.61 11.13 -7.06
C PRO A 164 6.15 9.90 -6.34
N PHE A 165 5.41 9.42 -5.35
CA PHE A 165 5.86 8.31 -4.52
C PHE A 165 4.78 7.23 -4.35
N CYS A 166 5.25 6.00 -4.12
CA CYS A 166 4.49 4.89 -3.58
C CYS A 166 5.11 4.48 -2.25
N LEU A 167 4.39 4.69 -1.15
CA LEU A 167 4.85 4.42 0.20
C LEU A 167 4.05 3.28 0.83
N PHE A 168 4.74 2.24 1.29
CA PHE A 168 4.18 1.18 2.11
C PHE A 168 4.48 1.44 3.58
N VAL A 169 3.44 1.59 4.41
CA VAL A 169 3.53 1.71 5.86
C VAL A 169 3.07 0.38 6.47
N CYS A 170 4.01 -0.40 6.96
CA CYS A 170 3.81 -1.77 7.42
C CYS A 170 3.90 -1.85 8.93
N SER A 171 2.80 -1.54 9.62
CA SER A 171 2.72 -1.53 11.08
C SER A 171 2.71 -2.95 11.66
N THR A 172 3.49 -3.15 12.72
CA THR A 172 3.54 -4.39 13.52
C THR A 172 2.77 -4.29 14.84
N LEU A 173 2.13 -3.15 15.11
CA LEU A 173 1.51 -2.87 16.42
C LEU A 173 0.39 -3.86 16.78
N SER A 174 -0.30 -4.42 15.80
CA SER A 174 -1.35 -5.42 15.98
C SER A 174 -0.86 -6.87 15.97
N HIS A 175 0.45 -7.10 15.75
CA HIS A 175 1.06 -8.43 15.74
C HIS A 175 1.41 -8.91 17.15
N ALA A 176 1.41 -10.24 17.36
CA ALA A 176 1.97 -10.83 18.58
C ALA A 176 3.41 -10.34 18.84
N PRO A 177 3.82 -10.10 20.09
CA PRO A 177 3.24 -10.55 21.36
C PRO A 177 2.17 -9.63 21.99
N TRP A 178 1.63 -8.65 21.27
CA TRP A 178 0.57 -7.72 21.73
C TRP A 178 0.92 -6.92 22.98
N THR A 179 2.16 -6.52 23.13
CA THR A 179 2.67 -5.81 24.29
C THR A 179 2.70 -4.29 24.12
N CYS A 180 2.38 -3.78 22.91
CA CYS A 180 2.52 -2.38 22.54
C CYS A 180 1.28 -1.52 22.85
N GLY A 181 0.18 -2.13 23.29
CA GLY A 181 -1.07 -1.43 23.64
C GLY A 181 -1.03 -0.83 25.03
N ASN A 182 -1.85 0.21 25.25
CA ASN A 182 -2.11 0.76 26.57
C ASN A 182 -3.21 -0.08 27.26
N LYS A 183 -2.85 -0.90 28.23
CA LYS A 183 -3.76 -1.79 28.94
C LYS A 183 -4.80 -1.05 29.80
N ASP A 184 -4.51 0.20 30.18
CA ASP A 184 -5.40 1.00 31.01
C ASP A 184 -6.59 1.59 30.21
N GLU A 185 -6.50 1.56 28.89
CA GLU A 185 -7.58 2.02 28.00
C GLU A 185 -8.64 0.95 27.72
N PHE A 186 -8.33 -0.32 28.02
CA PHE A 186 -9.18 -1.45 27.66
C PHE A 186 -9.49 -2.33 28.86
N ASP A 187 -10.77 -2.42 29.19
CA ASP A 187 -11.30 -3.31 30.22
C ASP A 187 -11.53 -4.70 29.59
N ALA A 188 -10.75 -5.69 30.03
CA ALA A 188 -10.82 -7.05 29.51
C ALA A 188 -12.20 -7.69 29.71
N ASP A 189 -12.93 -7.29 30.77
CA ASP A 189 -14.27 -7.83 31.08
C ASP A 189 -15.34 -7.30 30.11
N LYS A 190 -15.03 -6.25 29.35
CA LYS A 190 -15.94 -5.66 28.35
C LYS A 190 -15.67 -6.13 26.92
N VAL A 191 -14.65 -6.94 26.71
CA VAL A 191 -14.31 -7.45 25.38
C VAL A 191 -15.39 -8.42 24.91
N ILE A 192 -15.96 -8.13 23.74
CA ILE A 192 -16.94 -9.00 23.09
C ILE A 192 -16.18 -10.04 22.28
N LEU A 193 -16.21 -11.29 22.73
CA LEU A 193 -15.57 -12.39 22.03
C LEU A 193 -16.38 -12.80 20.77
N PRO A 194 -15.70 -13.27 19.72
CA PRO A 194 -16.37 -13.88 18.58
C PRO A 194 -17.19 -15.11 18.98
N PRO A 195 -18.28 -15.46 18.26
CA PRO A 195 -19.18 -16.53 18.64
C PRO A 195 -18.57 -17.93 18.63
N ASN A 196 -17.35 -18.09 18.16
CA ASN A 196 -16.63 -19.38 18.07
C ASN A 196 -15.40 -19.45 19.01
N CYS A 197 -15.32 -18.59 19.99
CA CYS A 197 -14.28 -18.65 21.05
C CYS A 197 -14.83 -19.33 22.29
#